data_c10ce1c51327114fffcd5948cece62aa
#
_entry.id   c10ce1c51327114fffcd5948cece62aa
#
_cell.length_a   1.000
_cell.length_b   1.000
_cell.length_c   1.000
_cell.angle_alpha   90.00
_cell.angle_beta   90.00
_cell.angle_gamma   90.00
#
_symmetry.space_group_name_H-M   'P 1'
#
loop_
_entity.id
_entity.type
_entity.pdbx_description
1 polymer ?
#
loop_
_entity_poly.entity_id
_entity_poly.type
_entity_poly.pdbx_seq_one_letter_code
_entity_poly.pdbx_strand_id
1 'polypeptide(L)'
;MDTATGRIAGVEALGRLRQSDGQLVSVGPLFADPRTPAIALRRLDRQIRDNALSRLHEAPSEWFLSLNMSPRWISRLRAEQPLPSLKQMLRHDVDPQRIVFEITELGGNSQRLAEVVARYRDAGARIAIDDFGAGYSQLDRVLALQPDILKLDMRLFQAAALGGPSSDVVKALAQMAEKTGCWIIAEGVETEAQLNFALECGSRYVQGFLFARAQEALYPTDAFVQRFAELRQRYVRQKLAERGRLMQMRQQLSELMAILQAWAQAHAPLSALPQLEAFPWLLRFYQCDRHGTQLTPNLEWRNNGWVADNRYLGHNWSWRPYFYHLLAEGWEERRLTLSSTYRDATSNQYCLTAGQFFDNGERLLLIDIDAAGL
;
A
#
# COMPACT_ATOMS: atom_id res chain seq x y z
N MET A 1 -10.88 9.74 -8.36
CA MET A 1 -11.94 9.93 -7.33
C MET A 1 -11.30 10.03 -5.96
N ASP A 2 -11.81 10.89 -5.12
CA ASP A 2 -11.42 11.06 -3.72
C ASP A 2 -12.09 10.00 -2.83
N THR A 3 -11.31 9.21 -2.11
CA THR A 3 -11.83 8.13 -1.25
C THR A 3 -12.54 8.62 0.00
N ALA A 4 -12.26 9.84 0.45
CA ALA A 4 -12.94 10.40 1.62
C ALA A 4 -14.37 10.86 1.29
N THR A 5 -14.58 11.45 0.11
CA THR A 5 -15.85 12.08 -0.27
C THR A 5 -16.65 11.28 -1.30
N GLY A 6 -16.02 10.38 -2.07
CA GLY A 6 -16.61 9.70 -3.22
C GLY A 6 -16.86 10.64 -4.42
N ARG A 7 -16.32 11.86 -4.39
CA ARG A 7 -16.45 12.84 -5.47
C ARG A 7 -15.27 12.74 -6.43
N ILE A 8 -15.45 13.23 -7.64
CA ILE A 8 -14.34 13.44 -8.56
C ILE A 8 -13.49 14.59 -8.02
N ALA A 9 -12.21 14.34 -7.80
CA ALA A 9 -11.24 15.34 -7.31
C ALA A 9 -10.39 15.93 -8.43
N GLY A 10 -10.31 15.25 -9.57
CA GLY A 10 -9.51 15.67 -10.69
C GLY A 10 -9.61 14.73 -11.87
N VAL A 11 -8.92 15.08 -12.93
CA VAL A 11 -8.86 14.33 -14.19
C VAL A 11 -7.45 14.25 -14.70
N GLU A 12 -7.15 13.20 -15.46
CA GLU A 12 -5.90 13.02 -16.17
C GLU A 12 -6.08 13.33 -17.66
N ALA A 13 -5.16 14.11 -18.24
CA ALA A 13 -5.14 14.42 -19.65
C ALA A 13 -4.53 13.28 -20.47
N LEU A 14 -5.38 12.49 -21.09
CA LEU A 14 -4.99 11.36 -21.90
C LEU A 14 -5.15 11.66 -23.40
N GLY A 15 -4.03 11.74 -24.12
CA GLY A 15 -4.03 11.97 -25.57
C GLY A 15 -4.76 10.88 -26.35
N ARG A 16 -5.65 11.29 -27.24
CA ARG A 16 -6.37 10.40 -28.18
C ARG A 16 -6.33 10.98 -29.58
N LEU A 17 -6.20 10.11 -30.57
CA LEU A 17 -6.39 10.43 -31.97
C LEU A 17 -7.73 9.90 -32.43
N ARG A 18 -8.48 10.73 -33.14
CA ARG A 18 -9.70 10.32 -33.81
C ARG A 18 -9.34 9.75 -35.18
N GLN A 19 -9.68 8.49 -35.40
CA GLN A 19 -9.51 7.82 -36.70
C GLN A 19 -10.61 8.22 -37.66
N SER A 20 -10.45 7.84 -38.94
CA SER A 20 -11.41 8.15 -40.00
C SER A 20 -12.78 7.53 -39.78
N ASP A 21 -12.86 6.42 -39.04
CA ASP A 21 -14.09 5.75 -38.61
C ASP A 21 -14.74 6.38 -37.37
N GLY A 22 -14.14 7.45 -36.83
CA GLY A 22 -14.60 8.14 -35.62
C GLY A 22 -14.08 7.54 -34.31
N GLN A 23 -13.39 6.39 -34.33
CA GLN A 23 -12.84 5.75 -33.13
C GLN A 23 -11.70 6.58 -32.52
N LEU A 24 -11.68 6.65 -31.17
CA LEU A 24 -10.62 7.29 -30.41
C LEU A 24 -9.57 6.26 -29.98
N VAL A 25 -8.34 6.42 -30.45
CA VAL A 25 -7.21 5.54 -30.11
C VAL A 25 -6.18 6.28 -29.27
N SER A 26 -5.52 5.57 -28.36
CA SER A 26 -4.48 6.12 -27.52
C SER A 26 -3.26 6.58 -28.34
N VAL A 27 -2.69 7.73 -28.00
CA VAL A 27 -1.41 8.18 -28.56
C VAL A 27 -0.20 7.55 -27.86
N GLY A 28 -0.38 6.83 -26.75
CA GLY A 28 0.70 6.18 -26.01
C GLY A 28 1.68 5.40 -26.88
N PRO A 29 1.22 4.55 -27.81
CA PRO A 29 2.09 3.80 -28.73
C PRO A 29 3.03 4.69 -29.55
N LEU A 30 2.62 5.91 -29.92
CA LEU A 30 3.49 6.86 -30.64
C LEU A 30 4.65 7.35 -29.77
N PHE A 31 4.41 7.56 -28.47
CA PHE A 31 5.45 7.96 -27.52
C PHE A 31 6.40 6.81 -27.18
N ALA A 32 5.96 5.57 -27.29
CA ALA A 32 6.78 4.37 -27.08
C ALA A 32 7.61 3.99 -28.32
N ASP A 33 7.18 4.34 -29.53
CA ASP A 33 7.86 3.98 -30.77
C ASP A 33 9.12 4.85 -30.99
N PRO A 34 10.34 4.27 -30.95
CA PRO A 34 11.59 5.01 -31.17
C PRO A 34 11.73 5.62 -32.56
N ARG A 35 10.92 5.18 -33.53
CA ARG A 35 10.91 5.73 -34.90
C ARG A 35 10.12 7.03 -35.00
N THR A 36 9.29 7.36 -34.03
CA THR A 36 8.52 8.59 -34.03
C THR A 36 9.46 9.79 -33.81
N PRO A 37 9.49 10.78 -34.72
CA PRO A 37 10.39 11.93 -34.61
C PRO A 37 10.12 12.74 -33.33
N ALA A 38 11.16 13.03 -32.56
CA ALA A 38 11.06 13.76 -31.29
C ALA A 38 10.39 15.14 -31.41
N ILE A 39 10.47 15.80 -32.57
CA ILE A 39 9.81 17.07 -32.83
C ILE A 39 8.29 16.87 -32.95
N ALA A 40 7.85 15.82 -33.61
CA ALA A 40 6.43 15.49 -33.72
C ALA A 40 5.83 15.16 -32.33
N LEU A 41 6.51 14.33 -31.53
CA LEU A 41 6.10 14.03 -30.16
C LEU A 41 5.99 15.27 -29.28
N ARG A 42 6.97 16.19 -29.37
CA ARG A 42 6.91 17.44 -28.61
C ARG A 42 5.75 18.35 -29.04
N ARG A 43 5.43 18.36 -30.33
CA ARG A 43 4.29 19.14 -30.85
C ARG A 43 2.97 18.53 -30.34
N LEU A 44 2.84 17.21 -30.44
CA LEU A 44 1.67 16.48 -29.96
C LEU A 44 1.47 16.68 -28.46
N ASP A 45 2.51 16.50 -27.65
CA ASP A 45 2.48 16.70 -26.20
C ASP A 45 2.03 18.11 -25.81
N ARG A 46 2.56 19.14 -26.51
CA ARG A 46 2.13 20.52 -26.29
C ARG A 46 0.65 20.72 -26.64
N GLN A 47 0.19 20.13 -27.73
CA GLN A 47 -1.20 20.25 -28.16
C GLN A 47 -2.15 19.56 -27.18
N ILE A 48 -1.81 18.37 -26.70
CA ILE A 48 -2.58 17.66 -25.67
C ILE A 48 -2.71 18.54 -24.43
N ARG A 49 -1.60 19.13 -23.99
CA ARG A 49 -1.56 20.01 -22.80
C ARG A 49 -2.35 21.29 -23.00
N ASP A 50 -2.20 21.96 -24.15
CA ASP A 50 -2.98 23.16 -24.47
C ASP A 50 -4.49 22.86 -24.47
N ASN A 51 -4.91 21.75 -25.07
CA ASN A 51 -6.31 21.33 -25.09
C ASN A 51 -6.84 21.00 -23.68
N ALA A 52 -6.04 20.35 -22.85
CA ALA A 52 -6.43 20.02 -21.48
C ALA A 52 -6.55 21.28 -20.60
N LEU A 53 -5.59 22.18 -20.70
CA LEU A 53 -5.59 23.46 -19.96
C LEU A 53 -6.76 24.35 -20.37
N SER A 54 -7.05 24.46 -21.68
CA SER A 54 -8.18 25.28 -22.16
C SER A 54 -9.52 24.78 -21.64
N ARG A 55 -9.65 23.47 -21.40
CA ARG A 55 -10.89 22.87 -20.90
C ARG A 55 -10.99 22.83 -19.37
N LEU A 56 -9.93 23.13 -18.65
CA LEU A 56 -9.96 23.11 -17.19
C LEU A 56 -10.91 24.18 -16.61
N HIS A 57 -11.26 25.22 -17.37
CA HIS A 57 -12.28 26.19 -16.98
C HIS A 57 -13.70 25.64 -16.97
N GLU A 58 -13.96 24.53 -17.69
CA GLU A 58 -15.23 23.82 -17.67
C GLU A 58 -15.37 22.96 -16.40
N ALA A 59 -14.26 22.65 -15.73
CA ALA A 59 -14.22 21.83 -14.53
C ALA A 59 -14.37 22.68 -13.26
N PRO A 60 -14.97 22.15 -12.18
CA PRO A 60 -15.03 22.81 -10.89
C PRO A 60 -13.67 23.28 -10.41
N SER A 61 -13.64 24.39 -9.67
CA SER A 61 -12.38 25.04 -9.22
C SER A 61 -11.54 24.16 -8.31
N GLU A 62 -12.16 23.25 -7.58
CA GLU A 62 -11.51 22.30 -6.69
C GLU A 62 -10.87 21.10 -7.39
N TRP A 63 -11.14 20.91 -8.70
CA TRP A 63 -10.52 19.82 -9.43
C TRP A 63 -9.07 20.14 -9.82
N PHE A 64 -8.24 19.12 -9.72
CA PHE A 64 -6.90 19.16 -10.31
C PHE A 64 -6.88 18.50 -11.70
N LEU A 65 -5.90 18.88 -12.49
CA LEU A 65 -5.58 18.30 -13.79
C LEU A 65 -4.21 17.64 -13.72
N SER A 66 -4.15 16.34 -13.97
CA SER A 66 -2.89 15.63 -14.13
C SER A 66 -2.38 15.71 -15.57
N LEU A 67 -1.11 16.07 -15.71
CA LEU A 67 -0.41 16.23 -16.97
C LEU A 67 0.85 15.39 -17.01
N ASN A 68 0.91 14.47 -17.96
CA ASN A 68 2.08 13.64 -18.20
C ASN A 68 3.29 14.45 -18.65
N MET A 69 4.46 14.18 -18.06
CA MET A 69 5.73 14.82 -18.41
C MET A 69 6.84 13.80 -18.65
N SER A 70 7.43 13.85 -19.83
CA SER A 70 8.55 12.96 -20.15
C SER A 70 9.85 13.42 -19.48
N PRO A 71 10.48 12.59 -18.63
CA PRO A 71 11.75 12.88 -17.99
C PRO A 71 12.88 13.21 -19.00
N ARG A 72 12.81 12.60 -20.21
CA ARG A 72 13.79 12.85 -21.28
C ARG A 72 13.76 14.29 -21.78
N TRP A 73 12.63 14.98 -21.70
CA TRP A 73 12.52 16.38 -22.13
C TRP A 73 12.87 17.34 -21.02
N ILE A 74 12.47 17.01 -19.80
CA ILE A 74 12.78 17.78 -18.61
C ILE A 74 14.30 17.86 -18.42
N SER A 75 15.02 16.75 -18.55
CA SER A 75 16.48 16.71 -18.40
C SER A 75 17.25 17.52 -19.45
N ARG A 76 16.61 17.95 -20.53
CA ARG A 76 17.19 18.82 -21.58
C ARG A 76 16.92 20.31 -21.37
N LEU A 77 16.04 20.65 -20.42
CA LEU A 77 15.76 22.07 -20.11
C LEU A 77 16.99 22.68 -19.42
N ARG A 78 17.38 23.87 -19.82
CA ARG A 78 18.44 24.62 -19.14
C ARG A 78 17.85 25.33 -17.92
N ALA A 79 18.64 25.46 -16.85
CA ALA A 79 18.18 26.05 -15.59
C ALA A 79 17.56 27.44 -15.74
N GLU A 80 18.11 28.23 -16.65
CA GLU A 80 17.71 29.63 -16.90
C GLU A 80 16.51 29.76 -17.86
N GLN A 81 16.14 28.69 -18.57
CA GLN A 81 15.04 28.75 -19.53
C GLN A 81 13.69 28.73 -18.84
N PRO A 82 12.73 29.56 -19.24
CA PRO A 82 11.35 29.49 -18.76
C PRO A 82 10.76 28.12 -19.07
N LEU A 83 10.05 27.53 -18.09
CA LEU A 83 9.40 26.23 -18.25
C LEU A 83 8.23 26.34 -19.24
N PRO A 84 8.22 25.53 -20.33
CA PRO A 84 7.20 25.68 -21.38
C PRO A 84 5.78 25.45 -20.85
N SER A 85 5.62 24.54 -19.91
CA SER A 85 4.30 24.22 -19.32
C SER A 85 3.77 25.36 -18.46
N LEU A 86 4.62 26.08 -17.71
CA LEU A 86 4.19 27.26 -16.95
C LEU A 86 3.75 28.41 -17.91
N LYS A 87 4.42 28.56 -19.05
CA LYS A 87 3.96 29.52 -20.07
C LYS A 87 2.60 29.16 -20.67
N GLN A 88 2.32 27.84 -20.83
CA GLN A 88 1.00 27.38 -21.28
C GLN A 88 -0.05 27.69 -20.23
N MET A 89 0.22 27.40 -18.95
CA MET A 89 -0.70 27.70 -17.85
C MET A 89 -1.04 29.18 -17.78
N LEU A 90 -0.03 30.07 -17.87
CA LEU A 90 -0.25 31.50 -17.90
C LEU A 90 -1.13 31.95 -19.07
N ARG A 91 -0.96 31.36 -20.28
CA ARG A 91 -1.79 31.68 -21.45
C ARG A 91 -3.26 31.28 -21.27
N HIS A 92 -3.51 30.24 -20.51
CA HIS A 92 -4.85 29.74 -20.24
C HIS A 92 -5.41 30.22 -18.90
N ASP A 93 -4.73 31.16 -18.21
CA ASP A 93 -5.14 31.65 -16.89
C ASP A 93 -5.46 30.52 -15.87
N VAL A 94 -4.60 29.51 -15.86
CA VAL A 94 -4.75 28.33 -14.98
C VAL A 94 -3.87 28.49 -13.77
N ASP A 95 -4.47 28.38 -12.59
CA ASP A 95 -3.74 28.33 -11.31
C ASP A 95 -2.86 27.06 -11.24
N PRO A 96 -1.53 27.21 -11.08
CA PRO A 96 -0.62 26.08 -10.92
C PRO A 96 -1.00 25.10 -9.79
N GLN A 97 -1.66 25.55 -8.73
CA GLN A 97 -2.11 24.68 -7.63
C GLN A 97 -3.14 23.63 -8.08
N ARG A 98 -3.80 23.85 -9.20
CA ARG A 98 -4.72 22.89 -9.82
C ARG A 98 -4.00 21.87 -10.70
N ILE A 99 -2.67 21.94 -10.86
CA ILE A 99 -1.93 21.07 -11.75
C ILE A 99 -1.09 20.06 -10.96
N VAL A 100 -1.15 18.82 -11.41
CA VAL A 100 -0.27 17.72 -11.00
C VAL A 100 0.55 17.31 -12.21
N PHE A 101 1.88 17.41 -12.12
CA PHE A 101 2.76 16.89 -13.15
C PHE A 101 3.16 15.46 -12.84
N GLU A 102 2.82 14.54 -13.72
CA GLU A 102 3.12 13.12 -13.62
C GLU A 102 4.44 12.82 -14.35
N ILE A 103 5.37 12.23 -13.60
CA ILE A 103 6.71 11.92 -14.10
C ILE A 103 6.89 10.42 -13.96
N THR A 104 7.12 9.72 -15.07
CA THR A 104 7.34 8.28 -15.05
C THR A 104 8.58 7.91 -14.25
N GLU A 105 8.56 6.74 -13.61
CA GLU A 105 9.67 6.19 -12.82
C GLU A 105 10.98 6.10 -13.64
N LEU A 106 10.91 5.86 -14.95
CA LEU A 106 12.06 5.57 -15.82
C LEU A 106 12.63 6.81 -16.53
N GLY A 107 13.97 6.93 -16.55
CA GLY A 107 14.74 7.84 -17.41
C GLY A 107 15.08 9.19 -16.81
N GLY A 108 16.08 9.84 -17.42
CA GLY A 108 16.56 11.18 -17.08
C GLY A 108 17.65 11.23 -15.99
N ASN A 109 18.37 12.36 -15.93
CA ASN A 109 19.33 12.66 -14.87
C ASN A 109 18.57 13.13 -13.63
N SER A 110 18.69 12.39 -12.52
CA SER A 110 17.91 12.62 -11.29
C SER A 110 18.14 14.01 -10.68
N GLN A 111 19.39 14.52 -10.68
CA GLN A 111 19.69 15.84 -10.12
C GLN A 111 19.03 16.94 -10.91
N ARG A 112 19.15 16.89 -12.25
CA ARG A 112 18.57 17.91 -13.13
C ARG A 112 17.04 17.85 -13.13
N LEU A 113 16.49 16.64 -12.99
CA LEU A 113 15.07 16.45 -12.83
C LEU A 113 14.57 17.10 -11.53
N ALA A 114 15.30 16.92 -10.43
CA ALA A 114 14.97 17.53 -9.14
C ALA A 114 14.99 19.08 -9.21
N GLU A 115 15.97 19.68 -9.90
CA GLU A 115 16.02 21.13 -10.10
C GLU A 115 14.79 21.67 -10.86
N VAL A 116 14.36 20.95 -11.90
CA VAL A 116 13.18 21.35 -12.69
C VAL A 116 11.89 21.14 -11.91
N VAL A 117 11.79 20.02 -11.17
CA VAL A 117 10.67 19.72 -10.27
C VAL A 117 10.51 20.80 -9.21
N ALA A 118 11.62 21.24 -8.57
CA ALA A 118 11.58 22.32 -7.59
C ALA A 118 10.95 23.60 -8.18
N ARG A 119 11.28 23.95 -9.41
CA ARG A 119 10.72 25.15 -10.08
C ARG A 119 9.22 25.04 -10.38
N TYR A 120 8.71 23.83 -10.68
CA TYR A 120 7.27 23.61 -10.81
C TYR A 120 6.57 23.72 -9.47
N ARG A 121 7.19 23.18 -8.42
CA ARG A 121 6.68 23.28 -7.04
C ARG A 121 6.68 24.71 -6.52
N ASP A 122 7.74 25.49 -6.80
CA ASP A 122 7.82 26.92 -6.47
C ASP A 122 6.70 27.73 -7.16
N ALA A 123 6.24 27.29 -8.32
CA ALA A 123 5.09 27.87 -9.01
C ALA A 123 3.74 27.42 -8.41
N GLY A 124 3.72 26.47 -7.46
CA GLY A 124 2.53 25.96 -6.80
C GLY A 124 2.01 24.62 -7.34
N ALA A 125 2.61 24.07 -8.40
CA ALA A 125 2.17 22.78 -8.96
C ALA A 125 2.63 21.59 -8.09
N ARG A 126 1.83 20.52 -8.06
CA ARG A 126 2.16 19.26 -7.40
C ARG A 126 2.87 18.30 -8.37
N ILE A 127 3.63 17.38 -7.79
CA ILE A 127 4.39 16.39 -8.54
C ILE A 127 3.90 14.99 -8.16
N ALA A 128 3.64 14.18 -9.17
CA ALA A 128 3.35 12.76 -9.02
C ALA A 128 4.45 11.92 -9.68
N ILE A 129 4.84 10.82 -9.04
CA ILE A 129 5.58 9.75 -9.71
C ILE A 129 4.55 8.77 -10.25
N ASP A 130 4.61 8.55 -11.57
CA ASP A 130 3.70 7.67 -12.29
C ASP A 130 4.29 6.28 -12.52
N ASP A 131 3.42 5.28 -12.73
CA ASP A 131 3.78 3.86 -12.94
C ASP A 131 4.69 3.29 -11.84
N PHE A 132 4.53 3.75 -10.58
CA PHE A 132 5.40 3.34 -9.48
C PHE A 132 5.25 1.84 -9.20
N GLY A 133 6.36 1.11 -9.37
CA GLY A 133 6.43 -0.33 -9.21
C GLY A 133 6.30 -1.13 -10.52
N ALA A 134 6.20 -0.49 -11.69
CA ALA A 134 6.19 -1.17 -12.99
C ALA A 134 7.54 -1.78 -13.36
N GLY A 135 8.61 -1.33 -12.74
CA GLY A 135 9.98 -1.74 -13.02
C GLY A 135 10.83 -1.97 -11.77
N TYR A 136 12.14 -1.78 -11.91
CA TYR A 136 13.04 -1.75 -10.76
C TYR A 136 12.78 -0.45 -10.00
N SER A 137 12.03 -0.57 -8.91
CA SER A 137 11.61 0.53 -8.05
C SER A 137 12.79 1.41 -7.66
N GLN A 138 12.81 2.64 -8.13
CA GLN A 138 13.85 3.61 -7.81
C GLN A 138 13.40 4.44 -6.60
N LEU A 139 13.47 3.84 -5.40
CA LEU A 139 13.26 4.58 -4.14
C LEU A 139 14.12 5.86 -4.10
N ASP A 140 15.32 5.82 -4.68
CA ASP A 140 16.18 6.99 -4.85
C ASP A 140 15.46 8.16 -5.53
N ARG A 141 14.55 7.88 -6.46
CA ARG A 141 13.76 8.93 -7.12
C ARG A 141 12.72 9.53 -6.21
N VAL A 142 12.07 8.72 -5.37
CA VAL A 142 11.15 9.21 -4.33
C VAL A 142 11.90 10.13 -3.39
N LEU A 143 13.09 9.73 -2.95
CA LEU A 143 13.94 10.55 -2.08
C LEU A 143 14.41 11.84 -2.76
N ALA A 144 14.80 11.76 -4.04
CA ALA A 144 15.31 12.92 -4.79
C ALA A 144 14.22 13.93 -5.17
N LEU A 145 13.03 13.45 -5.53
CA LEU A 145 11.94 14.30 -6.01
C LEU A 145 10.96 14.71 -4.91
N GLN A 146 10.90 13.94 -3.81
CA GLN A 146 9.94 14.15 -2.72
C GLN A 146 8.52 14.42 -3.26
N PRO A 147 7.92 13.47 -4.00
CA PRO A 147 6.67 13.71 -4.70
C PRO A 147 5.52 13.96 -3.73
N ASP A 148 4.52 14.70 -4.19
CA ASP A 148 3.27 14.90 -3.46
C ASP A 148 2.36 13.66 -3.59
N ILE A 149 2.51 12.92 -4.70
CA ILE A 149 1.66 11.79 -5.06
C ILE A 149 2.50 10.64 -5.62
N LEU A 150 2.16 9.41 -5.24
CA LEU A 150 2.61 8.17 -5.87
C LEU A 150 1.42 7.50 -6.55
N LYS A 151 1.49 7.29 -7.87
CA LYS A 151 0.52 6.53 -8.64
C LYS A 151 1.01 5.10 -8.75
N LEU A 152 0.32 4.16 -8.14
CA LEU A 152 0.68 2.75 -8.17
C LEU A 152 0.36 2.17 -9.54
N ASP A 153 1.35 1.56 -10.18
CA ASP A 153 1.17 0.86 -11.45
C ASP A 153 0.02 -0.14 -11.38
N MET A 154 -0.83 -0.12 -12.39
CA MET A 154 -2.04 -0.94 -12.48
C MET A 154 -1.73 -2.45 -12.32
N ARG A 155 -0.64 -2.96 -12.93
CA ARG A 155 -0.33 -4.41 -12.91
C ARG A 155 0.13 -4.84 -11.53
N LEU A 156 1.02 -4.04 -10.90
CA LEU A 156 1.44 -4.28 -9.51
C LEU A 156 0.25 -4.23 -8.58
N PHE A 157 -0.58 -3.20 -8.68
CA PHE A 157 -1.74 -3.00 -7.82
C PHE A 157 -2.78 -4.12 -7.97
N GLN A 158 -3.13 -4.51 -9.19
CA GLN A 158 -4.08 -5.59 -9.45
C GLN A 158 -3.56 -6.95 -8.97
N ALA A 159 -2.27 -7.25 -9.16
CA ALA A 159 -1.65 -8.44 -8.62
C ALA A 159 -1.65 -8.45 -7.08
N ALA A 160 -1.39 -7.30 -6.45
CA ALA A 160 -1.40 -7.15 -5.01
C ALA A 160 -2.80 -7.31 -4.39
N ALA A 161 -3.85 -6.88 -5.09
CA ALA A 161 -5.23 -7.04 -4.66
C ALA A 161 -5.69 -8.52 -4.62
N LEU A 162 -4.96 -9.43 -5.25
CA LEU A 162 -5.18 -10.89 -5.15
C LEU A 162 -4.50 -11.51 -3.92
N GLY A 163 -3.70 -10.74 -3.18
CA GLY A 163 -2.98 -11.21 -2.00
C GLY A 163 -1.54 -11.67 -2.28
N GLY A 164 -0.92 -12.33 -1.30
CA GLY A 164 0.45 -12.85 -1.39
C GLY A 164 1.53 -11.76 -1.30
N PRO A 165 2.79 -12.08 -1.71
CA PRO A 165 3.94 -11.18 -1.52
C PRO A 165 3.78 -9.80 -2.15
N SER A 166 3.08 -9.69 -3.28
CA SER A 166 2.79 -8.40 -3.93
C SER A 166 1.92 -7.50 -3.05
N SER A 167 0.96 -8.09 -2.31
CA SER A 167 0.13 -7.36 -1.34
C SER A 167 0.98 -6.75 -0.22
N ASP A 168 1.92 -7.52 0.33
CA ASP A 168 2.81 -7.06 1.39
C ASP A 168 3.71 -5.92 0.91
N VAL A 169 4.23 -6.02 -0.31
CA VAL A 169 5.04 -4.95 -0.93
C VAL A 169 4.22 -3.67 -1.08
N VAL A 170 3.01 -3.74 -1.64
CA VAL A 170 2.17 -2.55 -1.84
C VAL A 170 1.76 -1.95 -0.50
N LYS A 171 1.44 -2.76 0.52
CA LYS A 171 1.16 -2.26 1.88
C LYS A 171 2.37 -1.56 2.51
N ALA A 172 3.58 -2.09 2.31
CA ALA A 172 4.81 -1.44 2.78
C ALA A 172 5.05 -0.09 2.08
N LEU A 173 4.80 -0.02 0.77
CA LEU A 173 4.86 1.24 0.00
C LEU A 173 3.81 2.24 0.48
N ALA A 174 2.61 1.78 0.80
CA ALA A 174 1.56 2.61 1.37
C ALA A 174 1.96 3.22 2.72
N GLN A 175 2.55 2.42 3.61
CA GLN A 175 3.07 2.90 4.87
C GLN A 175 4.23 3.90 4.69
N MET A 176 5.10 3.68 3.71
CA MET A 176 6.16 4.63 3.37
C MET A 176 5.55 5.96 2.91
N ALA A 177 4.57 5.93 2.00
CA ALA A 177 3.90 7.12 1.50
C ALA A 177 3.23 7.90 2.63
N GLU A 178 2.52 7.23 3.54
CA GLU A 178 1.90 7.85 4.71
C GLU A 178 2.94 8.56 5.59
N LYS A 179 4.06 7.90 5.91
CA LYS A 179 5.13 8.48 6.74
C LYS A 179 5.85 9.66 6.08
N THR A 180 5.89 9.71 4.77
CA THR A 180 6.52 10.81 4.00
C THR A 180 5.54 11.92 3.65
N GLY A 181 4.25 11.79 4.02
CA GLY A 181 3.19 12.73 3.67
C GLY A 181 2.79 12.70 2.19
N CYS A 182 3.16 11.64 1.48
CA CYS A 182 2.86 11.44 0.07
C CYS A 182 1.51 10.76 -0.09
N TRP A 183 0.65 11.25 -0.98
CA TRP A 183 -0.64 10.62 -1.26
C TRP A 183 -0.48 9.48 -2.27
N ILE A 184 -1.34 8.47 -2.14
CA ILE A 184 -1.40 7.36 -3.10
C ILE A 184 -2.61 7.53 -4.01
N ILE A 185 -2.40 7.31 -5.30
CA ILE A 185 -3.44 7.02 -6.28
C ILE A 185 -3.32 5.54 -6.66
N ALA A 186 -4.37 4.77 -6.41
CA ALA A 186 -4.46 3.40 -6.91
C ALA A 186 -5.06 3.42 -8.32
N GLU A 187 -4.30 2.91 -9.29
CA GLU A 187 -4.70 2.85 -10.68
C GLU A 187 -5.28 1.50 -11.09
N GLY A 188 -6.08 1.49 -12.15
CA GLY A 188 -6.66 0.26 -12.69
C GLY A 188 -7.66 -0.40 -11.73
N VAL A 189 -8.37 0.37 -10.91
CA VAL A 189 -9.42 -0.15 -10.04
C VAL A 189 -10.64 -0.52 -10.89
N GLU A 190 -10.87 -1.82 -11.10
CA GLU A 190 -11.94 -2.35 -11.96
C GLU A 190 -12.99 -3.14 -11.18
N THR A 191 -12.63 -3.66 -10.00
CA THR A 191 -13.49 -4.51 -9.16
C THR A 191 -13.65 -3.95 -7.76
N GLU A 192 -14.69 -4.41 -7.05
CA GLU A 192 -14.92 -4.07 -5.65
C GLU A 192 -13.77 -4.57 -4.76
N ALA A 193 -13.21 -5.76 -5.03
CA ALA A 193 -12.07 -6.29 -4.28
C ALA A 193 -10.84 -5.38 -4.40
N GLN A 194 -10.56 -4.86 -5.60
CA GLN A 194 -9.49 -3.90 -5.83
C GLN A 194 -9.75 -2.56 -5.12
N LEU A 195 -11.00 -2.08 -5.11
CA LEU A 195 -11.36 -0.89 -4.33
C LEU A 195 -11.13 -1.12 -2.84
N ASN A 196 -11.55 -2.27 -2.30
CA ASN A 196 -11.34 -2.63 -0.90
C ASN A 196 -9.86 -2.63 -0.54
N PHE A 197 -9.01 -3.19 -1.43
CA PHE A 197 -7.56 -3.19 -1.24
C PHE A 197 -6.97 -1.77 -1.31
N ALA A 198 -7.45 -0.91 -2.23
CA ALA A 198 -7.05 0.49 -2.27
C ALA A 198 -7.37 1.24 -0.96
N LEU A 199 -8.57 1.01 -0.42
CA LEU A 199 -8.98 1.58 0.87
C LEU A 199 -8.14 1.04 2.04
N GLU A 200 -7.80 -0.25 2.02
CA GLU A 200 -6.92 -0.88 3.01
C GLU A 200 -5.50 -0.28 2.98
N CYS A 201 -5.00 0.05 1.79
CA CYS A 201 -3.73 0.74 1.60
C CYS A 201 -3.79 2.25 1.91
N GLY A 202 -4.93 2.80 2.34
CA GLY A 202 -5.06 4.24 2.61
C GLY A 202 -4.94 5.12 1.37
N SER A 203 -5.25 4.60 0.17
CA SER A 203 -5.18 5.38 -1.07
C SER A 203 -6.08 6.61 -0.99
N ARG A 204 -5.49 7.78 -1.17
CA ARG A 204 -6.21 9.07 -1.14
C ARG A 204 -7.14 9.22 -2.35
N TYR A 205 -6.69 8.71 -3.50
CA TYR A 205 -7.47 8.72 -4.74
C TYR A 205 -7.49 7.34 -5.37
N VAL A 206 -8.52 7.08 -6.16
CA VAL A 206 -8.65 5.86 -6.97
C VAL A 206 -9.03 6.24 -8.41
N GLN A 207 -8.46 5.51 -9.37
CA GLN A 207 -8.72 5.66 -10.80
C GLN A 207 -8.92 4.29 -11.43
N GLY A 208 -9.98 4.11 -12.26
CA GLY A 208 -10.21 2.87 -12.96
C GLY A 208 -11.64 2.68 -13.46
N PHE A 209 -11.84 1.60 -14.21
CA PHE A 209 -13.10 1.30 -14.91
C PHE A 209 -14.24 0.88 -13.98
N LEU A 210 -13.97 0.66 -12.71
CA LEU A 210 -15.03 0.48 -11.71
C LEU A 210 -15.99 1.66 -11.71
N PHE A 211 -15.49 2.88 -11.98
CA PHE A 211 -16.28 4.10 -11.99
C PHE A 211 -16.46 4.66 -13.41
N ALA A 212 -15.38 4.97 -14.10
CA ALA A 212 -15.43 5.64 -15.39
C ALA A 212 -14.33 5.16 -16.35
N ARG A 213 -14.64 5.15 -17.63
CA ARG A 213 -13.68 5.06 -18.72
C ARG A 213 -13.26 6.45 -19.16
N ALA A 214 -12.08 6.55 -19.78
CA ALA A 214 -11.63 7.81 -20.39
C ALA A 214 -12.64 8.24 -21.47
N GLN A 215 -13.09 9.48 -21.38
CA GLN A 215 -14.03 10.09 -22.32
C GLN A 215 -13.72 11.56 -22.54
N GLU A 216 -14.33 12.15 -23.56
CA GLU A 216 -14.11 13.55 -23.93
C GLU A 216 -14.85 14.50 -22.97
N ALA A 217 -16.09 14.19 -22.60
CA ALA A 217 -16.90 15.02 -21.70
C ALA A 217 -16.50 14.82 -20.24
N LEU A 218 -16.60 15.89 -19.44
CA LEU A 218 -16.42 15.80 -17.98
C LEU A 218 -17.67 15.20 -17.35
N TYR A 219 -17.48 14.35 -16.35
CA TYR A 219 -18.56 13.86 -15.50
C TYR A 219 -18.98 14.93 -14.47
N PRO A 220 -20.24 14.95 -14.01
CA PRO A 220 -20.60 15.72 -12.81
C PRO A 220 -19.74 15.29 -11.61
N THR A 221 -19.38 16.24 -10.75
CA THR A 221 -18.49 15.99 -9.58
C THR A 221 -19.02 14.87 -8.68
N ASP A 222 -20.31 14.73 -8.56
CA ASP A 222 -21.02 13.79 -7.69
C ASP A 222 -21.52 12.52 -8.39
N ALA A 223 -21.17 12.34 -9.68
CA ALA A 223 -21.68 11.24 -10.51
C ALA A 223 -21.55 9.85 -9.87
N PHE A 224 -20.56 9.63 -8.99
CA PHE A 224 -20.28 8.33 -8.40
C PHE A 224 -20.45 8.28 -6.88
N VAL A 225 -20.89 9.35 -6.24
CA VAL A 225 -20.99 9.47 -4.78
C VAL A 225 -21.85 8.38 -4.17
N GLN A 226 -23.04 8.13 -4.72
CA GLN A 226 -23.94 7.11 -4.21
C GLN A 226 -23.32 5.70 -4.36
N ARG A 227 -22.84 5.36 -5.55
CA ARG A 227 -22.17 4.08 -5.81
C ARG A 227 -20.97 3.86 -4.88
N PHE A 228 -20.16 4.90 -4.70
CA PHE A 228 -19.01 4.83 -3.80
C PHE A 228 -19.44 4.63 -2.34
N ALA A 229 -20.48 5.31 -1.89
CA ALA A 229 -21.02 5.17 -0.55
C ALA A 229 -21.49 3.74 -0.27
N GLU A 230 -22.19 3.10 -1.22
CA GLU A 230 -22.63 1.71 -1.11
C GLU A 230 -21.44 0.74 -1.02
N LEU A 231 -20.43 0.92 -1.89
CA LEU A 231 -19.19 0.12 -1.88
C LEU A 231 -18.45 0.27 -0.54
N ARG A 232 -18.29 1.50 -0.06
CA ARG A 232 -17.66 1.80 1.22
C ARG A 232 -18.41 1.20 2.40
N GLN A 233 -19.74 1.21 2.40
CA GLN A 233 -20.53 0.56 3.46
C GLN A 233 -20.31 -0.96 3.49
N ARG A 234 -20.18 -1.61 2.32
CA ARG A 234 -19.86 -3.04 2.25
C ARG A 234 -18.46 -3.32 2.80
N TYR A 235 -17.47 -2.51 2.41
CA TYR A 235 -16.11 -2.58 2.93
C TYR A 235 -16.09 -2.47 4.47
N VAL A 236 -16.74 -1.47 5.04
CA VAL A 236 -16.80 -1.28 6.51
C VAL A 236 -17.45 -2.49 7.19
N ARG A 237 -18.57 -3.01 6.64
CA ARG A 237 -19.19 -4.22 7.20
C ARG A 237 -18.27 -5.43 7.17
N GLN A 238 -17.53 -5.63 6.08
CA GLN A 238 -16.52 -6.68 5.98
C GLN A 238 -15.44 -6.52 7.05
N LYS A 239 -14.88 -5.31 7.21
CA LYS A 239 -13.85 -5.03 8.22
C LYS A 239 -14.35 -5.21 9.65
N LEU A 240 -15.60 -4.87 9.93
CA LEU A 240 -16.21 -5.13 11.24
C LEU A 240 -16.36 -6.65 11.51
N ALA A 241 -16.76 -7.43 10.50
CA ALA A 241 -16.85 -8.88 10.62
C ALA A 241 -15.47 -9.53 10.84
N GLU A 242 -14.42 -9.07 10.11
CA GLU A 242 -13.03 -9.50 10.34
C GLU A 242 -12.58 -9.17 11.77
N ARG A 243 -12.89 -7.97 12.27
CA ARG A 243 -12.57 -7.57 13.64
C ARG A 243 -13.29 -8.41 14.68
N GLY A 244 -14.56 -8.77 14.42
CA GLY A 244 -15.34 -9.66 15.29
C GLY A 244 -14.69 -11.05 15.41
N ARG A 245 -14.23 -11.64 14.30
CA ARG A 245 -13.50 -12.91 14.30
C ARG A 245 -12.20 -12.83 15.10
N LEU A 246 -11.44 -11.75 14.95
CA LEU A 246 -10.22 -11.53 15.73
C LEU A 246 -10.50 -11.42 17.24
N MET A 247 -11.63 -10.83 17.63
CA MET A 247 -12.02 -10.79 19.06
C MET A 247 -12.37 -12.16 19.62
N GLN A 248 -13.11 -12.97 18.86
CA GLN A 248 -13.41 -14.37 19.26
C GLN A 248 -12.14 -15.20 19.39
N MET A 249 -11.21 -15.06 18.44
CA MET A 249 -9.91 -15.73 18.52
C MET A 249 -9.11 -15.28 19.74
N ARG A 250 -9.11 -13.97 20.08
CA ARG A 250 -8.43 -13.49 21.30
C ARG A 250 -8.97 -14.17 22.56
N GLN A 251 -10.27 -14.43 22.63
CA GLN A 251 -10.86 -15.16 23.75
C GLN A 251 -10.35 -16.61 23.79
N GLN A 252 -10.39 -17.32 22.66
CA GLN A 252 -9.85 -18.68 22.56
C GLN A 252 -8.35 -18.74 22.90
N LEU A 253 -7.57 -17.75 22.45
CA LEU A 253 -6.17 -17.62 22.82
C LEU A 253 -5.96 -17.42 24.32
N SER A 254 -6.78 -16.62 24.97
CA SER A 254 -6.70 -16.41 26.41
C SER A 254 -7.00 -17.70 27.17
N GLU A 255 -7.97 -18.48 26.71
CA GLU A 255 -8.27 -19.80 27.27
C GLU A 255 -7.10 -20.79 27.11
N LEU A 256 -6.53 -20.84 25.89
CA LEU A 256 -5.35 -21.68 25.62
C LEU A 256 -4.13 -21.24 26.44
N MET A 257 -3.87 -19.93 26.54
CA MET A 257 -2.79 -19.40 27.37
C MET A 257 -2.92 -19.84 28.83
N ALA A 258 -4.12 -19.76 29.41
CA ALA A 258 -4.36 -20.21 30.80
C ALA A 258 -4.07 -21.70 30.97
N ILE A 259 -4.50 -22.53 30.03
CA ILE A 259 -4.24 -23.99 30.05
C ILE A 259 -2.73 -24.28 30.00
N LEU A 260 -2.02 -23.66 29.07
CA LEU A 260 -0.59 -23.90 28.88
C LEU A 260 0.26 -23.32 30.03
N GLN A 261 -0.15 -22.20 30.61
CA GLN A 261 0.52 -21.62 31.80
C GLN A 261 0.34 -22.51 33.01
N ALA A 262 -0.86 -23.03 33.25
CA ALA A 262 -1.11 -23.96 34.35
C ALA A 262 -0.29 -25.27 34.20
N TRP A 263 -0.21 -25.80 32.98
CA TRP A 263 0.65 -26.95 32.67
C TRP A 263 2.14 -26.64 32.95
N ALA A 264 2.63 -25.49 32.51
CA ALA A 264 4.02 -25.08 32.68
C ALA A 264 4.38 -24.85 34.16
N GLN A 265 3.49 -24.25 34.96
CA GLN A 265 3.66 -24.00 36.38
C GLN A 265 3.66 -25.30 37.19
N ALA A 266 2.83 -26.30 36.79
CA ALA A 266 2.80 -27.59 37.41
C ALA A 266 4.02 -28.47 37.04
N HIS A 267 4.90 -28.05 36.15
CA HIS A 267 6.01 -28.86 35.60
C HIS A 267 5.51 -30.25 35.12
N ALA A 268 4.32 -30.26 34.54
CA ALA A 268 3.66 -31.47 34.14
C ALA A 268 4.31 -32.10 32.89
N PRO A 269 4.29 -33.45 32.73
CA PRO A 269 4.83 -34.08 31.53
C PRO A 269 4.02 -33.72 30.27
N LEU A 270 4.59 -33.91 29.10
CA LEU A 270 3.92 -33.63 27.81
C LEU A 270 2.62 -34.45 27.65
N SER A 271 2.58 -35.66 28.24
CA SER A 271 1.37 -36.51 28.24
C SER A 271 0.19 -35.91 29.01
N ALA A 272 0.43 -34.94 29.89
CA ALA A 272 -0.61 -34.22 30.62
C ALA A 272 -1.13 -32.99 29.90
N LEU A 273 -0.55 -32.62 28.75
CA LEU A 273 -1.13 -31.60 27.90
C LEU A 273 -2.48 -32.08 27.34
N PRO A 274 -3.51 -31.24 27.39
CA PRO A 274 -4.79 -31.57 26.80
C PRO A 274 -4.66 -31.77 25.29
N GLN A 275 -5.55 -32.54 24.71
CA GLN A 275 -5.69 -32.59 23.26
C GLN A 275 -6.15 -31.20 22.79
N LEU A 276 -5.36 -30.58 21.90
CA LEU A 276 -5.62 -29.22 21.43
C LEU A 276 -6.38 -29.21 20.09
N GLU A 277 -7.26 -30.21 19.89
CA GLU A 277 -8.11 -30.29 18.69
C GLU A 277 -9.04 -29.08 18.52
N ALA A 278 -9.38 -28.41 19.61
CA ALA A 278 -10.16 -27.17 19.61
C ALA A 278 -9.39 -25.95 19.04
N PHE A 279 -8.09 -26.09 18.83
CA PHE A 279 -7.21 -24.99 18.39
C PHE A 279 -6.43 -25.40 17.13
N PRO A 280 -7.10 -25.67 16.00
CA PRO A 280 -6.46 -26.17 14.77
C PRO A 280 -5.46 -25.21 14.16
N TRP A 281 -5.54 -23.94 14.53
CA TRP A 281 -4.64 -22.87 14.12
C TRP A 281 -3.34 -22.80 14.93
N LEU A 282 -3.19 -23.60 16.01
CA LEU A 282 -1.96 -23.64 16.81
C LEU A 282 -0.85 -24.36 16.04
N LEU A 283 0.25 -23.67 15.78
CA LEU A 283 1.43 -24.26 15.15
C LEU A 283 2.40 -24.84 16.18
N ARG A 284 2.75 -24.03 17.17
CA ARG A 284 3.66 -24.39 18.24
C ARG A 284 3.58 -23.42 19.40
N PHE A 285 4.12 -23.84 20.53
CA PHE A 285 4.35 -22.95 21.67
C PHE A 285 5.70 -23.24 22.33
N TYR A 286 6.22 -22.26 23.04
CA TYR A 286 7.47 -22.33 23.77
C TYR A 286 7.54 -21.25 24.86
N GLN A 287 8.51 -21.38 25.77
CA GLN A 287 8.69 -20.43 26.85
C GLN A 287 10.03 -19.72 26.71
N CYS A 288 10.06 -18.44 27.03
CA CYS A 288 11.25 -17.64 27.17
C CYS A 288 11.37 -17.09 28.58
N ASP A 289 12.58 -16.70 28.96
CA ASP A 289 12.79 -15.83 30.10
C ASP A 289 12.32 -14.39 29.79
N ARG A 290 12.34 -13.53 30.80
CA ARG A 290 11.99 -12.11 30.67
C ARG A 290 12.89 -11.32 29.69
N HIS A 291 14.05 -11.85 29.31
CA HIS A 291 15.01 -11.24 28.39
C HIS A 291 14.91 -11.81 26.98
N GLY A 292 13.97 -12.74 26.74
CA GLY A 292 13.71 -13.34 25.42
C GLY A 292 14.53 -14.57 25.12
N THR A 293 15.30 -15.12 26.07
CA THR A 293 16.02 -16.37 25.86
C THR A 293 15.06 -17.55 25.97
N GLN A 294 15.00 -18.41 24.96
CA GLN A 294 14.11 -19.56 24.91
C GLN A 294 14.57 -20.64 25.90
N LEU A 295 13.69 -20.96 26.84
CA LEU A 295 13.94 -21.89 27.95
C LEU A 295 13.47 -23.32 27.66
N THR A 296 12.51 -23.49 26.74
CA THR A 296 11.94 -24.79 26.40
C THR A 296 12.09 -25.07 24.91
N PRO A 297 12.08 -26.35 24.48
CA PRO A 297 11.91 -26.69 23.07
C PRO A 297 10.63 -26.04 22.48
N ASN A 298 10.61 -25.89 21.17
CA ASN A 298 9.31 -25.70 20.49
C ASN A 298 8.49 -26.99 20.65
N LEU A 299 7.27 -26.84 21.16
CA LEU A 299 6.32 -27.93 21.25
C LEU A 299 5.31 -27.79 20.12
N GLU A 300 5.32 -28.74 19.21
CA GLU A 300 4.50 -28.75 18.00
C GLU A 300 3.56 -29.96 18.02
N TRP A 301 2.32 -29.75 17.58
CA TRP A 301 1.37 -30.85 17.41
C TRP A 301 1.55 -31.48 16.02
N ARG A 302 2.06 -32.71 15.99
CA ARG A 302 2.29 -33.46 14.74
C ARG A 302 1.89 -34.91 14.91
N ASN A 303 1.25 -35.49 13.89
CA ASN A 303 0.88 -36.90 13.85
C ASN A 303 0.14 -37.38 15.11
N ASN A 304 -0.85 -36.61 15.59
CA ASN A 304 -1.64 -36.90 16.79
C ASN A 304 -0.82 -36.94 18.09
N GLY A 305 0.28 -36.23 18.18
CA GLY A 305 1.11 -36.15 19.38
C GLY A 305 1.96 -34.87 19.47
N TRP A 306 2.39 -34.57 20.68
CA TRP A 306 3.31 -33.47 20.94
C TRP A 306 4.74 -33.90 20.63
N VAL A 307 5.41 -33.13 19.79
CA VAL A 307 6.81 -33.31 19.40
C VAL A 307 7.62 -32.12 19.88
N ALA A 308 8.74 -32.38 20.54
CA ALA A 308 9.68 -31.36 21.00
C ALA A 308 10.79 -31.13 19.97
N ASP A 309 10.97 -29.88 19.57
CA ASP A 309 12.03 -29.45 18.68
C ASP A 309 13.04 -28.57 19.44
N ASN A 310 14.22 -29.08 19.67
CA ASN A 310 15.29 -28.45 20.46
C ASN A 310 16.12 -27.44 19.70
N ARG A 311 15.92 -27.26 18.40
CA ARG A 311 16.80 -26.42 17.52
C ARG A 311 16.96 -24.99 18.02
N TYR A 312 15.95 -24.47 18.71
CA TYR A 312 15.92 -23.08 19.15
C TYR A 312 16.13 -22.88 20.65
N LEU A 313 16.37 -23.96 21.39
CA LEU A 313 16.65 -23.90 22.82
C LEU A 313 17.87 -23.00 23.08
N GLY A 314 17.75 -22.03 23.96
CA GLY A 314 18.79 -21.05 24.27
C GLY A 314 18.91 -19.88 23.26
N HIS A 315 18.13 -19.87 22.17
CA HIS A 315 18.11 -18.73 21.27
C HIS A 315 17.43 -17.52 21.94
N ASN A 316 17.94 -16.34 21.67
CA ASN A 316 17.34 -15.10 22.16
C ASN A 316 16.51 -14.43 21.04
N TRP A 317 15.24 -14.13 21.34
CA TRP A 317 14.26 -13.56 20.40
C TRP A 317 14.06 -12.06 20.59
N SER A 318 14.77 -11.41 21.53
CA SER A 318 14.60 -9.98 21.85
C SER A 318 14.88 -9.04 20.66
N TRP A 319 15.59 -9.50 19.63
CA TRP A 319 15.82 -8.74 18.40
C TRP A 319 14.57 -8.67 17.48
N ARG A 320 13.54 -9.49 17.70
CA ARG A 320 12.31 -9.45 16.93
C ARG A 320 11.46 -8.25 17.35
N PRO A 321 10.92 -7.45 16.40
CA PRO A 321 10.15 -6.25 16.73
C PRO A 321 8.96 -6.52 17.65
N TYR A 322 8.27 -7.66 17.49
CA TYR A 322 7.12 -8.01 18.33
C TYR A 322 7.49 -8.22 19.81
N PHE A 323 8.72 -8.59 20.09
CA PHE A 323 9.16 -8.84 21.46
C PHE A 323 9.13 -7.58 22.31
N TYR A 324 9.50 -6.42 21.75
CA TYR A 324 9.42 -5.14 22.46
C TYR A 324 7.97 -4.71 22.74
N HIS A 325 7.04 -5.04 21.82
CA HIS A 325 5.62 -4.80 22.08
C HIS A 325 5.11 -5.67 23.22
N LEU A 326 5.54 -6.93 23.27
CA LEU A 326 5.23 -7.83 24.38
C LEU A 326 5.75 -7.29 25.71
N LEU A 327 6.99 -6.79 25.74
CA LEU A 327 7.58 -6.19 26.94
C LEU A 327 6.85 -4.90 27.36
N ALA A 328 6.53 -4.02 26.42
CA ALA A 328 5.94 -2.73 26.71
C ALA A 328 4.48 -2.83 27.19
N GLU A 329 3.70 -3.77 26.64
CA GLU A 329 2.27 -3.89 26.92
C GLU A 329 1.93 -4.94 27.98
N GLY A 330 2.80 -5.91 28.22
CA GLY A 330 2.46 -7.12 28.95
C GLY A 330 3.09 -7.28 30.33
N TRP A 331 4.15 -6.53 30.63
CA TRP A 331 4.94 -6.74 31.85
C TRP A 331 4.14 -6.56 33.14
N GLU A 332 3.42 -5.46 33.28
CA GLU A 332 2.70 -5.15 34.52
C GLU A 332 1.30 -5.75 34.58
N GLU A 333 0.63 -5.92 33.43
CA GLU A 333 -0.79 -6.24 33.37
C GLU A 333 -1.09 -7.69 32.96
N ARG A 334 -0.08 -8.54 32.72
CA ARG A 334 -0.24 -9.93 32.23
C ARG A 334 -1.20 -10.03 31.02
N ARG A 335 -1.18 -9.01 30.15
CA ARG A 335 -2.05 -8.95 28.97
C ARG A 335 -1.57 -9.88 27.88
N LEU A 336 -2.52 -10.49 27.19
CA LEU A 336 -2.27 -11.19 25.94
C LEU A 336 -1.96 -10.18 24.84
N THR A 337 -0.75 -10.23 24.32
CA THR A 337 -0.28 -9.37 23.22
C THR A 337 -0.09 -10.20 21.96
N LEU A 338 -0.46 -9.61 20.81
CA LEU A 338 -0.34 -10.24 19.49
C LEU A 338 0.68 -9.46 18.64
N SER A 339 1.55 -10.18 17.94
CA SER A 339 2.38 -9.59 16.90
C SER A 339 1.55 -9.17 15.68
N SER A 340 2.14 -8.38 14.78
CA SER A 340 1.68 -8.35 13.39
C SER A 340 1.94 -9.71 12.73
N THR A 341 1.20 -9.99 11.65
CA THR A 341 1.47 -11.18 10.82
C THR A 341 2.86 -11.05 10.18
N TYR A 342 3.63 -12.13 10.23
CA TYR A 342 4.95 -12.22 9.61
C TYR A 342 5.14 -13.59 8.94
N ARG A 343 6.12 -13.68 8.06
CA ARG A 343 6.48 -14.94 7.43
C ARG A 343 7.47 -15.69 8.31
N ASP A 344 7.08 -16.87 8.78
CA ASP A 344 7.93 -17.69 9.63
C ASP A 344 9.14 -18.22 8.83
N ALA A 345 10.33 -17.99 9.36
CA ALA A 345 11.59 -18.38 8.71
C ALA A 345 11.76 -19.90 8.60
N THR A 346 11.06 -20.66 9.44
CA THR A 346 11.18 -22.13 9.51
C THR A 346 10.21 -22.84 8.60
N SER A 347 8.93 -22.46 8.66
CA SER A 347 7.83 -23.08 7.90
C SER A 347 7.52 -22.38 6.60
N ASN A 348 8.02 -21.14 6.41
CA ASN A 348 7.67 -20.26 5.31
C ASN A 348 6.18 -19.90 5.22
N GLN A 349 5.41 -20.18 6.26
CA GLN A 349 3.98 -19.86 6.38
C GLN A 349 3.79 -18.49 7.01
N TYR A 350 2.64 -17.88 6.73
CA TYR A 350 2.25 -16.67 7.45
C TYR A 350 1.76 -17.04 8.84
N CYS A 351 2.40 -16.49 9.85
CA CYS A 351 2.00 -16.69 11.22
C CYS A 351 1.96 -15.37 11.99
N LEU A 352 1.31 -15.40 13.13
CA LEU A 352 1.42 -14.38 14.15
C LEU A 352 1.75 -15.04 15.49
N THR A 353 2.44 -14.31 16.36
CA THR A 353 2.81 -14.79 17.68
C THR A 353 1.95 -14.11 18.74
N ALA A 354 1.31 -14.91 19.57
CA ALA A 354 0.69 -14.45 20.80
C ALA A 354 1.65 -14.67 21.97
N GLY A 355 1.76 -13.70 22.86
CA GLY A 355 2.61 -13.81 24.04
C GLY A 355 1.93 -13.28 25.29
N GLN A 356 2.23 -13.92 26.42
CA GLN A 356 1.77 -13.47 27.73
C GLN A 356 2.78 -13.82 28.81
N PHE A 357 3.06 -12.84 29.69
CA PHE A 357 3.89 -13.07 30.87
C PHE A 357 3.14 -13.87 31.93
N PHE A 358 3.86 -14.73 32.61
CA PHE A 358 3.38 -15.52 33.74
C PHE A 358 4.51 -15.68 34.77
N ASP A 359 4.26 -16.42 35.85
CA ASP A 359 5.24 -16.67 36.91
C ASP A 359 5.86 -15.35 37.45
N ASN A 360 4.99 -14.42 37.86
CA ASN A 360 5.33 -13.09 38.33
C ASN A 360 6.18 -12.23 37.35
N GLY A 361 6.03 -12.49 36.03
CA GLY A 361 6.74 -11.78 34.99
C GLY A 361 8.14 -12.32 34.66
N GLU A 362 8.56 -13.42 35.30
CA GLU A 362 9.86 -14.04 35.06
C GLU A 362 9.88 -14.92 33.78
N ARG A 363 8.71 -15.37 33.33
CA ARG A 363 8.55 -16.20 32.15
C ARG A 363 7.55 -15.61 31.19
N LEU A 364 7.82 -15.83 29.90
CA LEU A 364 6.97 -15.47 28.78
C LEU A 364 6.56 -16.72 28.03
N LEU A 365 5.27 -17.00 27.94
CA LEU A 365 4.71 -18.03 27.08
C LEU A 365 4.41 -17.43 25.71
N LEU A 366 4.92 -18.06 24.67
CA LEU A 366 4.75 -17.66 23.28
C LEU A 366 4.03 -18.79 22.52
N ILE A 367 3.06 -18.40 21.71
CA ILE A 367 2.25 -19.29 20.86
C ILE A 367 2.33 -18.75 19.43
N ASP A 368 2.79 -19.56 18.50
CA ASP A 368 2.75 -19.25 17.07
C ASP A 368 1.48 -19.85 16.45
N ILE A 369 0.80 -19.03 15.67
CA ILE A 369 -0.54 -19.25 15.13
C ILE A 369 -0.48 -19.17 13.62
N ASP A 370 -1.13 -20.09 12.92
CA ASP A 370 -1.33 -20.01 11.47
C ASP A 370 -2.27 -18.85 11.14
N ALA A 371 -1.72 -17.84 10.45
CA ALA A 371 -2.49 -16.69 10.03
C ALA A 371 -3.48 -16.99 8.89
N ALA A 372 -3.32 -18.10 8.17
CA ALA A 372 -4.26 -18.51 7.12
C ALA A 372 -5.58 -19.08 7.69
N GLY A 373 -5.58 -19.49 8.95
CA GLY A 373 -6.76 -19.99 9.68
C GLY A 373 -7.61 -18.88 10.31
N LEU A 374 -7.25 -17.61 10.13
CA LEU A 374 -7.88 -16.43 10.69
C LEU A 374 -8.71 -15.70 9.63
#